data_0f98f5513972a203bb642c8e266c8838
#
_entry.id   0f98f5513972a203bb642c8e266c8838
#
_cell.length_a   1.000
_cell.length_b   1.000
_cell.length_c   1.000
_cell.angle_alpha   90.00
_cell.angle_beta   90.00
_cell.angle_gamma   90.00
#
_symmetry.space_group_name_H-M   'P 1'
#
loop_
_entity.id
_entity.type
_entity.pdbx_description
1 polymer ?
#
loop_
_entity_poly.entity_id
_entity_poly.type
_entity_poly.pdbx_seq_one_letter_code
_entity_poly.pdbx_strand_id
1 'polypeptide(L)'
;VLDGARQRVSVKGPDGQCYDVEADFMLDASGFGRVLPRLLKLESPSGFPVRGAIFTHVQDAITDPVFDRNKIRVTVHPEYPDVWYWTIPFAGGRCSLGVVAETAFLDRFEGTPTERLRAIVGEDPSLQTLLANASWDTPARQITGYSANVASLWGKGYALLGNAGEFLDPGVSSGVTMPVQTA
;
A
#
# COMPACT_ATOMS: atom_id res chain seq x y z
N VAL A 1 -22.17 -9.62 -16.12
CA VAL A 1 -21.91 -10.13 -17.47
C VAL A 1 -21.65 -8.97 -18.39
N LEU A 2 -20.51 -9.00 -19.13
CA LEU A 2 -20.07 -7.93 -20.03
C LEU A 2 -20.30 -8.38 -21.50
N ASP A 3 -21.54 -8.60 -21.91
CA ASP A 3 -21.82 -9.14 -23.24
C ASP A 3 -22.75 -8.27 -24.09
N GLY A 4 -23.31 -7.22 -23.54
CA GLY A 4 -24.30 -6.39 -24.19
C GLY A 4 -23.87 -4.96 -24.45
N ALA A 5 -24.82 -4.15 -24.89
CA ALA A 5 -24.66 -2.69 -24.97
C ALA A 5 -24.58 -2.06 -23.57
N ARG A 6 -25.07 -2.74 -22.55
CA ARG A 6 -25.05 -2.31 -21.14
C ARG A 6 -24.37 -3.36 -20.27
N GLN A 7 -23.62 -2.87 -19.28
CA GLN A 7 -22.94 -3.70 -18.29
C GLN A 7 -23.86 -3.91 -17.08
N ARG A 8 -23.87 -5.14 -16.51
CA ARG A 8 -24.66 -5.45 -15.31
C ARG A 8 -23.78 -6.04 -14.22
N VAL A 9 -23.89 -5.52 -13.01
CA VAL A 9 -23.23 -6.01 -11.80
C VAL A 9 -24.28 -6.24 -10.72
N SER A 10 -24.25 -7.43 -10.13
CA SER A 10 -25.04 -7.74 -8.94
C SER A 10 -24.29 -7.31 -7.70
N VAL A 11 -24.89 -6.48 -6.88
CA VAL A 11 -24.31 -5.90 -5.67
C VAL A 11 -25.07 -6.43 -4.47
N LYS A 12 -24.34 -6.84 -3.43
CA LYS A 12 -24.92 -7.16 -2.12
C LYS A 12 -24.80 -5.96 -1.20
N GLY A 13 -25.92 -5.40 -0.79
CA GLY A 13 -25.97 -4.27 0.13
C GLY A 13 -25.57 -4.65 1.57
N PRO A 14 -25.35 -3.66 2.43
CA PRO A 14 -25.01 -3.87 3.84
C PRO A 14 -26.11 -4.57 4.64
N ASP A 15 -27.35 -4.47 4.19
CA ASP A 15 -28.54 -5.18 4.71
C ASP A 15 -28.65 -6.63 4.25
N GLY A 16 -27.72 -7.09 3.40
CA GLY A 16 -27.68 -8.41 2.81
C GLY A 16 -28.57 -8.60 1.57
N GLN A 17 -29.34 -7.57 1.17
CA GLN A 17 -30.13 -7.64 -0.05
C GLN A 17 -29.24 -7.51 -1.29
N CYS A 18 -29.60 -8.25 -2.34
CA CYS A 18 -28.92 -8.17 -3.63
C CYS A 18 -29.76 -7.33 -4.60
N TYR A 19 -29.08 -6.48 -5.35
CA TYR A 19 -29.68 -5.70 -6.42
C TYR A 19 -28.72 -5.61 -7.62
N ASP A 20 -29.27 -5.41 -8.79
CA ASP A 20 -28.49 -5.25 -10.01
C ASP A 20 -28.30 -3.78 -10.36
N VAL A 21 -27.11 -3.44 -10.77
CA VAL A 21 -26.75 -2.12 -11.33
C VAL A 21 -26.43 -2.29 -12.80
N GLU A 22 -27.10 -1.53 -13.64
CA GLU A 22 -26.83 -1.47 -15.08
C GLU A 22 -26.20 -0.12 -15.45
N ALA A 23 -25.15 -0.16 -16.25
CA ALA A 23 -24.46 1.02 -16.73
C ALA A 23 -23.95 0.81 -18.16
N ASP A 24 -23.77 1.88 -18.90
CA ASP A 24 -23.18 1.81 -20.24
C ASP A 24 -21.67 1.53 -20.19
N PHE A 25 -21.04 1.97 -19.09
CA PHE A 25 -19.61 1.76 -18.83
C PHE A 25 -19.34 1.63 -17.32
N MET A 26 -18.35 0.80 -16.95
CA MET A 26 -17.93 0.58 -15.57
C MET A 26 -16.48 1.01 -15.36
N LEU A 27 -16.25 1.80 -14.33
CA LEU A 27 -14.90 2.14 -13.84
C LEU A 27 -14.65 1.40 -12.54
N ASP A 28 -13.63 0.52 -12.51
CA ASP A 28 -13.21 -0.15 -11.29
C ASP A 28 -12.07 0.63 -10.63
N ALA A 29 -12.39 1.33 -9.55
CA ALA A 29 -11.45 1.99 -8.65
C ALA A 29 -11.38 1.31 -7.29
N SER A 30 -11.63 0.00 -7.21
CA SER A 30 -11.69 -0.78 -5.97
C SER A 30 -10.34 -0.96 -5.26
N GLY A 31 -9.26 -0.42 -5.83
CA GLY A 31 -7.92 -0.51 -5.25
C GLY A 31 -7.49 -1.96 -5.06
N PHE A 32 -7.01 -2.31 -3.87
CA PHE A 32 -6.64 -3.70 -3.54
C PHE A 32 -7.82 -4.69 -3.54
N GLY A 33 -9.06 -4.21 -3.59
CA GLY A 33 -10.24 -5.04 -3.79
C GLY A 33 -10.23 -5.78 -5.12
N ARG A 34 -9.68 -5.14 -6.19
CA ARG A 34 -9.50 -5.72 -7.53
C ARG A 34 -10.74 -6.46 -7.99
N VAL A 35 -11.90 -5.78 -7.92
CA VAL A 35 -13.20 -6.41 -8.11
C VAL A 35 -13.37 -6.95 -9.52
N LEU A 36 -13.25 -6.09 -10.53
CA LEU A 36 -13.36 -6.54 -11.93
C LEU A 36 -12.23 -7.48 -12.36
N PRO A 37 -10.95 -7.25 -12.02
CA PRO A 37 -9.90 -8.21 -12.32
C PRO A 37 -10.21 -9.64 -11.86
N ARG A 38 -10.74 -9.80 -10.64
CA ARG A 38 -11.13 -11.12 -10.12
C ARG A 38 -12.37 -11.68 -10.81
N LEU A 39 -13.40 -10.87 -11.00
CA LEU A 39 -14.65 -11.31 -11.65
C LEU A 39 -14.42 -11.72 -13.11
N LEU A 40 -13.56 -11.01 -13.81
CA LEU A 40 -13.27 -11.22 -15.24
C LEU A 40 -12.05 -12.10 -15.49
N LYS A 41 -11.38 -12.59 -14.42
CA LYS A 41 -10.16 -13.42 -14.51
C LYS A 41 -9.04 -12.73 -15.29
N LEU A 42 -8.85 -11.44 -15.06
CA LEU A 42 -7.82 -10.62 -15.70
C LEU A 42 -6.50 -10.63 -14.93
N GLU A 43 -6.47 -11.15 -13.69
CA GLU A 43 -5.27 -11.15 -12.88
C GLU A 43 -4.14 -11.91 -13.58
N SER A 44 -2.97 -11.28 -13.64
CA SER A 44 -1.74 -11.85 -14.15
C SER A 44 -0.64 -11.73 -13.09
N PRO A 45 0.37 -12.62 -13.11
CA PRO A 45 1.50 -12.52 -12.19
C PRO A 45 2.21 -11.19 -12.33
N SER A 46 2.57 -10.59 -11.19
CA SER A 46 3.50 -9.47 -11.18
C SER A 46 4.90 -9.97 -11.53
N GLY A 47 5.64 -9.21 -12.35
CA GLY A 47 7.06 -9.44 -12.62
C GLY A 47 7.98 -8.93 -11.50
N PHE A 48 7.43 -8.32 -10.44
CA PHE A 48 8.19 -7.81 -9.32
C PHE A 48 8.39 -8.87 -8.23
N PRO A 49 9.51 -8.80 -7.48
CA PRO A 49 9.70 -9.62 -6.29
C PRO A 49 8.54 -9.46 -5.30
N VAL A 50 8.24 -10.52 -4.56
CA VAL A 50 7.19 -10.45 -3.52
C VAL A 50 7.71 -9.61 -2.36
N ARG A 51 7.19 -8.39 -2.26
CA ARG A 51 7.51 -7.45 -1.20
C ARG A 51 6.42 -7.43 -0.14
N GLY A 52 6.83 -7.02 1.06
CA GLY A 52 5.95 -6.72 2.18
C GLY A 52 6.24 -5.34 2.75
N ALA A 53 5.28 -4.82 3.47
CA ALA A 53 5.43 -3.64 4.29
C ALA A 53 4.96 -3.91 5.70
N ILE A 54 5.74 -3.47 6.70
CA ILE A 54 5.33 -3.43 8.10
C ILE A 54 5.26 -1.96 8.50
N PHE A 55 4.14 -1.52 9.06
CA PHE A 55 3.92 -0.10 9.32
C PHE A 55 3.01 0.15 10.52
N THR A 56 3.17 1.34 11.09
CA THR A 56 2.37 1.83 12.21
C THR A 56 2.30 3.36 12.24
N HIS A 57 1.62 3.89 13.24
CA HIS A 57 1.71 5.28 13.64
C HIS A 57 2.34 5.35 15.04
N VAL A 58 3.20 6.34 15.24
CA VAL A 58 3.86 6.58 16.54
C VAL A 58 3.69 8.03 16.96
N GLN A 59 3.70 8.28 18.26
CA GLN A 59 3.95 9.62 18.80
C GLN A 59 5.46 9.82 18.71
N ASP A 60 5.91 10.65 17.77
CA ASP A 60 7.31 10.61 17.32
C ASP A 60 8.28 11.31 18.27
N ALA A 61 7.83 12.32 18.99
CA ALA A 61 8.63 13.14 19.92
C ALA A 61 9.98 13.60 19.31
N ILE A 62 10.01 13.82 17.99
CA ILE A 62 11.22 14.26 17.27
C ILE A 62 11.51 15.71 17.61
N THR A 63 12.70 15.96 18.12
CA THR A 63 13.22 17.30 18.49
C THR A 63 14.36 17.76 17.59
N ASP A 64 14.79 16.92 16.63
CA ASP A 64 15.84 17.26 15.69
C ASP A 64 15.41 18.46 14.81
N PRO A 65 16.12 19.60 14.87
CA PRO A 65 15.77 20.79 14.10
C PRO A 65 15.94 20.63 12.58
N VAL A 66 16.67 19.61 12.14
CA VAL A 66 16.87 19.28 10.72
C VAL A 66 15.68 18.50 10.16
N PHE A 67 14.86 17.89 11.02
CA PHE A 67 13.68 17.13 10.60
C PHE A 67 12.54 18.07 10.17
N ASP A 68 12.39 18.24 8.87
CA ASP A 68 11.33 19.08 8.29
C ASP A 68 9.98 18.33 8.30
N ARG A 69 9.08 18.73 9.19
CA ARG A 69 7.75 18.13 9.32
C ARG A 69 6.81 18.40 8.14
N ASN A 70 7.20 19.21 7.17
CA ASN A 70 6.44 19.42 5.93
C ASN A 70 6.85 18.46 4.80
N LYS A 71 7.80 17.58 5.06
CA LYS A 71 8.34 16.63 4.08
C LYS A 71 8.22 15.19 4.56
N ILE A 72 7.99 14.31 3.61
CA ILE A 72 8.15 12.87 3.81
C ILE A 72 9.65 12.57 3.81
N ARG A 73 10.12 11.83 4.81
CA ARG A 73 11.48 11.30 4.81
C ARG A 73 11.43 9.85 4.33
N VAL A 74 12.21 9.57 3.29
CA VAL A 74 12.54 8.21 2.85
C VAL A 74 13.98 7.93 3.27
N THR A 75 14.21 6.79 3.91
CA THR A 75 15.53 6.33 4.34
C THR A 75 15.77 4.97 3.69
N VAL A 76 16.95 4.76 3.13
CA VAL A 76 17.36 3.46 2.58
C VAL A 76 18.23 2.76 3.63
N HIS A 77 18.02 1.47 3.82
CA HIS A 77 18.78 0.67 4.78
C HIS A 77 20.29 0.72 4.46
N PRO A 78 21.17 0.88 5.45
CA PRO A 78 22.60 1.07 5.22
C PRO A 78 23.29 -0.10 4.49
N GLU A 79 22.80 -1.34 4.69
CA GLU A 79 23.40 -2.55 4.09
C GLU A 79 22.56 -3.17 2.97
N TYR A 80 21.26 -2.89 2.93
CA TYR A 80 20.31 -3.51 1.99
C TYR A 80 19.60 -2.44 1.16
N PRO A 81 20.07 -2.14 -0.05
CA PRO A 81 19.54 -1.04 -0.87
C PRO A 81 18.08 -1.24 -1.30
N ASP A 82 17.59 -2.48 -1.27
CA ASP A 82 16.19 -2.82 -1.58
C ASP A 82 15.26 -2.67 -0.38
N VAL A 83 15.80 -2.39 0.81
CA VAL A 83 15.04 -2.14 2.03
C VAL A 83 15.00 -0.64 2.28
N TRP A 84 13.80 -0.10 2.41
CA TRP A 84 13.63 1.32 2.65
C TRP A 84 12.51 1.60 3.63
N TYR A 85 12.60 2.75 4.28
CA TYR A 85 11.68 3.21 5.31
C TYR A 85 11.01 4.50 4.89
N TRP A 86 9.80 4.71 5.36
CA TRP A 86 9.20 6.02 5.34
C TRP A 86 8.97 6.55 6.76
N THR A 87 9.10 7.86 6.92
CA THR A 87 8.65 8.61 8.08
C THR A 87 7.83 9.79 7.56
N ILE A 88 6.51 9.72 7.73
CA ILE A 88 5.56 10.71 7.21
C ILE A 88 4.98 11.47 8.39
N PRO A 89 5.35 12.75 8.58
CA PRO A 89 4.84 13.56 9.68
C PRO A 89 3.36 13.86 9.53
N PHE A 90 2.64 13.79 10.64
CA PHE A 90 1.27 14.26 10.79
C PHE A 90 1.20 15.42 11.79
N ALA A 91 0.03 16.05 11.87
CA ALA A 91 -0.25 17.02 12.92
C ALA A 91 -0.14 16.40 14.32
N GLY A 92 0.14 17.23 15.32
CA GLY A 92 0.16 16.81 16.73
C GLY A 92 1.33 15.92 17.14
N GLY A 93 2.48 15.98 16.43
CA GLY A 93 3.69 15.23 16.81
C GLY A 93 3.60 13.72 16.54
N ARG A 94 2.73 13.32 15.63
CA ARG A 94 2.65 11.93 15.16
C ARG A 94 3.35 11.77 13.81
N CYS A 95 3.81 10.55 13.55
CA CYS A 95 4.20 10.17 12.19
C CYS A 95 3.70 8.77 11.83
N SER A 96 3.49 8.55 10.54
CA SER A 96 3.44 7.21 9.98
C SER A 96 4.87 6.72 9.77
N LEU A 97 5.15 5.54 10.24
CA LEU A 97 6.44 4.87 10.12
C LEU A 97 6.23 3.50 9.49
N GLY A 98 7.06 3.15 8.54
CA GLY A 98 7.02 1.82 7.96
C GLY A 98 8.30 1.45 7.23
N VAL A 99 8.43 0.17 6.96
CA VAL A 99 9.50 -0.44 6.17
C VAL A 99 8.91 -1.23 5.03
N VAL A 100 9.57 -1.18 3.88
CA VAL A 100 9.30 -2.01 2.71
C VAL A 100 10.54 -2.83 2.39
N ALA A 101 10.34 -4.12 2.21
CA ALA A 101 11.41 -5.05 1.84
C ALA A 101 10.83 -6.29 1.15
N GLU A 102 11.68 -7.11 0.58
CA GLU A 102 11.31 -8.47 0.19
C GLU A 102 10.89 -9.28 1.43
N THR A 103 9.95 -10.20 1.26
CA THR A 103 9.45 -11.02 2.38
C THR A 103 10.56 -11.79 3.05
N ALA A 104 11.55 -12.28 2.29
CA ALA A 104 12.71 -12.99 2.82
C ALA A 104 13.55 -12.15 3.80
N PHE A 105 13.64 -10.83 3.58
CA PHE A 105 14.28 -9.93 4.54
C PHE A 105 13.43 -9.77 5.80
N LEU A 106 12.14 -9.51 5.63
CA LEU A 106 11.23 -9.32 6.76
C LEU A 106 11.15 -10.56 7.66
N ASP A 107 11.23 -11.75 7.08
CA ASP A 107 11.11 -13.03 7.79
C ASP A 107 12.35 -13.40 8.62
N ARG A 108 13.43 -12.60 8.51
CA ARG A 108 14.60 -12.72 9.42
C ARG A 108 14.29 -12.27 10.86
N PHE A 109 13.22 -11.50 11.04
CA PHE A 109 12.84 -10.93 12.33
C PHE A 109 11.64 -11.69 12.90
N GLU A 110 11.79 -12.15 14.15
CA GLU A 110 10.73 -12.86 14.87
C GLU A 110 9.82 -11.93 15.66
N GLY A 111 8.66 -12.44 16.09
CA GLY A 111 7.72 -11.75 16.95
C GLY A 111 6.55 -11.10 16.21
N THR A 112 5.85 -10.24 16.92
CA THR A 112 4.72 -9.45 16.40
C THR A 112 5.19 -8.46 15.35
N PRO A 113 4.31 -7.97 14.46
CA PRO A 113 4.68 -6.91 13.51
C PRO A 113 5.30 -5.69 14.17
N THR A 114 4.88 -5.33 15.39
CA THR A 114 5.45 -4.20 16.13
C THR A 114 6.90 -4.47 16.57
N GLU A 115 7.15 -5.66 17.09
CA GLU A 115 8.51 -6.06 17.51
C GLU A 115 9.45 -6.13 16.31
N ARG A 116 8.99 -6.73 15.21
CA ARG A 116 9.73 -6.81 13.95
C ARG A 116 10.07 -5.42 13.41
N LEU A 117 9.09 -4.52 13.33
CA LEU A 117 9.33 -3.15 12.84
C LEU A 117 10.33 -2.40 13.72
N ARG A 118 10.23 -2.55 15.04
CA ARG A 118 11.19 -1.93 15.99
C ARG A 118 12.61 -2.46 15.78
N ALA A 119 12.76 -3.77 15.62
CA ALA A 119 14.05 -4.38 15.36
C ALA A 119 14.67 -3.89 14.05
N ILE A 120 13.87 -3.85 12.98
CA ILE A 120 14.32 -3.37 11.66
C ILE A 120 14.70 -1.88 11.70
N VAL A 121 13.91 -1.03 12.37
CA VAL A 121 14.23 0.40 12.57
C VAL A 121 15.52 0.56 13.37
N GLY A 122 15.79 -0.35 14.30
CA GLY A 122 17.03 -0.38 15.08
C GLY A 122 18.28 -0.72 14.25
N GLU A 123 18.16 -1.28 13.05
CA GLU A 123 19.30 -1.53 12.15
C GLU A 123 19.77 -0.23 11.44
N ASP A 124 18.96 0.84 11.41
CA ASP A 124 19.35 2.14 10.86
C ASP A 124 19.70 3.14 11.98
N PRO A 125 20.98 3.52 12.15
CA PRO A 125 21.41 4.42 13.24
C PRO A 125 20.74 5.80 13.19
N SER A 126 20.38 6.28 11.99
CA SER A 126 19.73 7.59 11.83
C SER A 126 18.29 7.55 12.29
N LEU A 127 17.57 6.48 11.99
CA LEU A 127 16.19 6.27 12.46
C LEU A 127 16.15 5.94 13.96
N GLN A 128 17.10 5.15 14.43
CA GLN A 128 17.24 4.85 15.86
C GLN A 128 17.40 6.14 16.67
N THR A 129 18.28 7.06 16.22
CA THR A 129 18.48 8.35 16.86
C THR A 129 17.23 9.23 16.75
N LEU A 130 16.64 9.32 15.56
CA LEU A 130 15.47 10.16 15.28
C LEU A 130 14.26 9.76 16.14
N LEU A 131 14.05 8.48 16.34
CA LEU A 131 12.89 7.89 17.02
C LEU A 131 13.19 7.44 18.45
N ALA A 132 14.32 7.85 19.02
CA ALA A 132 14.76 7.42 20.35
C ALA A 132 13.71 7.66 21.46
N ASN A 133 12.94 8.74 21.33
CA ASN A 133 11.91 9.12 22.29
C ASN A 133 10.48 8.78 21.82
N ALA A 134 10.33 8.08 20.72
CA ALA A 134 9.02 7.76 20.15
C ALA A 134 8.22 6.82 21.04
N SER A 135 6.94 7.13 21.22
CA SER A 135 5.97 6.22 21.84
C SER A 135 5.24 5.40 20.78
N TRP A 136 5.36 4.09 20.88
CA TRP A 136 4.77 3.11 19.96
C TRP A 136 3.39 2.66 20.48
N ASP A 137 2.44 3.58 20.40
CA ASP A 137 1.09 3.48 20.98
C ASP A 137 0.07 2.80 20.06
N THR A 138 0.46 2.56 18.81
CA THR A 138 -0.40 1.90 17.81
C THR A 138 0.24 0.58 17.38
N PRO A 139 -0.47 -0.56 17.42
CA PRO A 139 0.05 -1.83 16.93
C PRO A 139 0.41 -1.75 15.44
N ALA A 140 1.57 -2.28 15.07
CA ALA A 140 1.95 -2.36 13.66
C ALA A 140 1.13 -3.40 12.91
N ARG A 141 0.96 -3.15 11.62
CA ARG A 141 0.32 -4.06 10.66
C ARG A 141 1.31 -4.45 9.59
N GLN A 142 1.09 -5.62 9.01
CA GLN A 142 1.87 -6.11 7.88
C GLN A 142 0.96 -6.38 6.70
N ILE A 143 1.42 -6.01 5.51
CA ILE A 143 0.85 -6.41 4.23
C ILE A 143 1.94 -7.05 3.38
N THR A 144 1.59 -8.02 2.56
CA THR A 144 2.52 -8.74 1.68
C THR A 144 1.88 -8.99 0.33
N GLY A 145 2.71 -9.11 -0.72
CA GLY A 145 2.25 -9.48 -2.04
C GLY A 145 1.28 -8.48 -2.65
N TYR A 146 1.48 -7.22 -2.37
CA TYR A 146 0.61 -6.14 -2.86
C TYR A 146 0.87 -5.76 -4.31
N SER A 147 2.02 -6.13 -4.88
CA SER A 147 2.29 -5.93 -6.30
C SER A 147 1.35 -6.81 -7.13
N ALA A 148 0.69 -6.19 -8.09
CA ALA A 148 -0.34 -6.82 -8.86
C ALA A 148 -0.31 -6.33 -10.30
N ASN A 149 -0.72 -7.20 -11.22
CA ASN A 149 -0.80 -6.89 -12.64
C ASN A 149 -2.07 -7.48 -13.24
N VAL A 150 -2.44 -7.02 -14.41
CA VAL A 150 -3.59 -7.53 -15.18
C VAL A 150 -3.23 -7.73 -16.64
N ALA A 151 -3.93 -8.64 -17.29
CA ALA A 151 -3.77 -8.89 -18.73
C ALA A 151 -4.26 -7.70 -19.59
N SER A 152 -5.20 -6.88 -19.07
CA SER A 152 -5.69 -5.69 -19.73
C SER A 152 -6.25 -4.70 -18.71
N LEU A 153 -5.92 -3.42 -18.87
CA LEU A 153 -6.46 -2.32 -18.04
C LEU A 153 -7.86 -1.89 -18.48
N TRP A 154 -8.30 -2.26 -19.66
CA TRP A 154 -9.61 -1.90 -20.19
C TRP A 154 -10.16 -2.97 -21.14
N GLY A 155 -11.45 -2.92 -21.40
CA GLY A 155 -12.15 -3.78 -22.32
C GLY A 155 -13.51 -3.23 -22.70
N LYS A 156 -14.31 -4.04 -23.39
CA LYS A 156 -15.65 -3.63 -23.82
C LYS A 156 -16.52 -3.30 -22.58
N GLY A 157 -16.78 -2.01 -22.39
CA GLY A 157 -17.66 -1.51 -21.34
C GLY A 157 -17.06 -1.42 -19.94
N TYR A 158 -15.72 -1.51 -19.79
CA TYR A 158 -15.05 -1.29 -18.51
C TYR A 158 -13.63 -0.74 -18.65
N ALA A 159 -13.16 -0.08 -17.58
CA ALA A 159 -11.75 0.23 -17.38
C ALA A 159 -11.38 0.07 -15.88
N LEU A 160 -10.12 -0.24 -15.64
CA LEU A 160 -9.53 -0.41 -14.30
C LEU A 160 -8.69 0.83 -13.98
N LEU A 161 -8.85 1.38 -12.79
CA LEU A 161 -8.17 2.60 -12.34
C LEU A 161 -7.21 2.29 -11.19
N GLY A 162 -5.99 2.80 -11.27
CA GLY A 162 -4.99 2.69 -10.23
C GLY A 162 -4.76 1.26 -9.75
N ASN A 163 -4.77 1.04 -8.44
CA ASN A 163 -4.47 -0.26 -7.84
C ASN A 163 -5.47 -1.38 -8.19
N ALA A 164 -6.63 -1.06 -8.73
CA ALA A 164 -7.52 -2.07 -9.28
C ALA A 164 -6.91 -2.75 -10.53
N GLY A 165 -6.16 -1.99 -11.34
CA GLY A 165 -5.43 -2.50 -12.50
C GLY A 165 -4.04 -2.99 -12.13
N GLU A 166 -3.17 -2.09 -11.73
CA GLU A 166 -1.77 -2.34 -11.43
C GLU A 166 -1.35 -1.72 -10.11
N PHE A 167 -0.43 -2.38 -9.43
CA PHE A 167 0.31 -1.80 -8.33
C PHE A 167 1.75 -2.28 -8.38
N LEU A 168 2.68 -1.32 -8.43
CA LEU A 168 4.11 -1.59 -8.54
C LEU A 168 4.76 -1.63 -7.16
N ASP A 169 5.18 -0.47 -6.68
CA ASP A 169 5.85 -0.30 -5.38
C ASP A 169 5.54 1.10 -4.83
N PRO A 170 5.28 1.25 -3.52
CA PRO A 170 4.95 2.55 -2.93
C PRO A 170 6.13 3.52 -2.86
N GLY A 171 7.34 3.12 -3.24
CA GLY A 171 8.57 3.90 -3.11
C GLY A 171 8.54 5.29 -3.74
N VAL A 172 7.74 5.48 -4.78
CA VAL A 172 7.56 6.78 -5.46
C VAL A 172 6.19 7.42 -5.23
N SER A 173 5.38 6.89 -4.31
CA SER A 173 4.05 7.41 -3.94
C SER A 173 3.09 7.60 -5.14
N SER A 174 3.13 6.72 -6.12
CA SER A 174 2.33 6.81 -7.34
C SER A 174 0.86 6.43 -7.18
N GLY A 175 0.46 5.95 -5.99
CA GLY A 175 -0.85 5.37 -5.73
C GLY A 175 -2.07 6.30 -5.95
N VAL A 176 -1.88 7.62 -5.92
CA VAL A 176 -2.92 8.61 -6.25
C VAL A 176 -2.74 9.12 -7.68
N THR A 177 -1.50 9.32 -8.11
CA THR A 177 -1.20 9.87 -9.45
C THR A 177 -1.65 8.92 -10.56
N MET A 178 -1.43 7.62 -10.41
CA MET A 178 -1.85 6.63 -11.41
C MET A 178 -3.38 6.62 -11.65
N PRO A 179 -4.25 6.55 -10.63
CA PRO A 179 -5.69 6.62 -10.85
C PRO A 179 -6.15 7.90 -11.57
N VAL A 180 -5.54 9.03 -11.24
CA VAL A 180 -5.89 10.33 -11.86
C VAL A 180 -5.43 10.41 -13.33
N GLN A 181 -4.29 9.81 -13.67
CA GLN A 181 -3.78 9.79 -15.04
C GLN A 181 -4.47 8.74 -15.92
N THR A 182 -5.06 7.70 -15.35
CA THR A 182 -5.73 6.63 -16.09
C THR A 182 -7.24 6.82 -16.19
N ALA A 183 -7.79 7.82 -15.52
CA ALA A 183 -9.21 8.20 -15.61
C ALA A 183 -9.48 9.14 -16.78
#